data_34ad541b3735f176c52ad17fbe7b2414
#
_entry.id   34ad541b3735f176c52ad17fbe7b2414
#
_cell.length_a   1.000
_cell.length_b   1.000
_cell.length_c   1.000
_cell.angle_alpha   90.00
_cell.angle_beta   90.00
_cell.angle_gamma   90.00
#
_symmetry.space_group_name_H-M   'P 1'
#
loop_
_entity.id
_entity.type
_entity.pdbx_description
1 polymer ?
#
loop_
_entity_poly.entity_id
_entity_poly.type
_entity_poly.pdbx_seq_one_letter_code
_entity_poly.pdbx_strand_id
1 'polypeptide(L)'
;LGLKPNTFVGLTCGKLLAAQKTAGVLRKQVAELCPNHIDREKYEFCWIVDFPMYEIGEESGELEFCHNPFSMPNGGLEILEKAERGEVDP
;
A
#
# COMPACT_ATOMS: atom_id res chain seq x y z
N LEU A 1 7.60 -4.76 -19.94
CA LEU A 1 7.50 -5.56 -18.70
C LEU A 1 8.57 -6.65 -18.58
N GLY A 2 9.39 -6.90 -19.62
CA GLY A 2 10.47 -7.90 -19.57
C GLY A 2 10.01 -9.33 -19.27
N LEU A 3 8.78 -9.68 -19.64
CA LEU A 3 8.17 -10.98 -19.36
C LEU A 3 8.85 -12.09 -20.17
N LYS A 4 9.06 -13.23 -19.52
CA LYS A 4 9.59 -14.43 -20.15
C LYS A 4 8.46 -15.30 -20.69
N PRO A 5 8.70 -16.17 -21.69
CA PRO A 5 7.74 -17.18 -22.09
C PRO A 5 7.28 -18.03 -20.89
N ASN A 6 6.03 -18.46 -20.90
CA ASN A 6 5.42 -19.26 -19.83
C ASN A 6 5.32 -18.52 -18.47
N THR A 7 5.24 -17.20 -18.49
CA THR A 7 4.99 -16.40 -17.30
C THR A 7 3.50 -16.06 -17.20
N PHE A 8 2.92 -16.31 -16.04
CA PHE A 8 1.58 -15.82 -15.71
C PHE A 8 1.66 -14.40 -15.17
N VAL A 9 0.77 -13.53 -15.60
CA VAL A 9 0.69 -12.14 -15.14
C VAL A 9 -0.73 -11.83 -14.71
N GLY A 10 -0.88 -11.45 -13.44
CA GLY A 10 -2.13 -10.90 -12.93
C GLY A 10 -2.13 -9.37 -13.04
N LEU A 11 -3.23 -8.81 -13.50
CA LEU A 11 -3.44 -7.37 -13.58
C LEU A 11 -4.68 -6.99 -12.79
N THR A 12 -4.61 -5.88 -12.08
CA THR A 12 -5.76 -5.25 -11.42
C THR A 12 -5.94 -3.85 -11.96
N CYS A 13 -7.19 -3.42 -12.11
CA CYS A 13 -7.50 -2.05 -12.51
C CYS A 13 -8.66 -1.49 -11.66
N GLY A 14 -8.74 -0.17 -11.57
CA GLY A 14 -9.75 0.52 -10.79
C GLY A 14 -9.20 1.77 -10.11
N LYS A 15 -9.90 2.27 -9.11
CA LYS A 15 -9.36 3.32 -8.23
C LYS A 15 -8.10 2.80 -7.54
N LEU A 16 -7.09 3.65 -7.40
CA LEU A 16 -5.74 3.27 -6.95
C LEU A 16 -5.74 2.38 -5.71
N LEU A 17 -6.36 2.81 -4.62
CA LEU A 17 -6.39 2.05 -3.37
C LEU A 17 -7.10 0.70 -3.51
N ALA A 18 -8.24 0.66 -4.22
CA ALA A 18 -8.98 -0.58 -4.45
C ALA A 18 -8.16 -1.57 -5.30
N ALA A 19 -7.51 -1.09 -6.35
CA ALA A 19 -6.64 -1.92 -7.19
C ALA A 19 -5.43 -2.46 -6.41
N GLN A 20 -4.82 -1.65 -5.55
CA GLN A 20 -3.71 -2.05 -4.69
C GLN A 20 -4.14 -3.09 -3.64
N LYS A 21 -5.27 -2.89 -2.95
CA LYS A 21 -5.83 -3.88 -2.01
C LYS A 21 -6.11 -5.21 -2.71
N THR A 22 -6.75 -5.18 -3.89
CA THR A 22 -7.02 -6.38 -4.69
C THR A 22 -5.73 -7.09 -5.11
N ALA A 23 -4.73 -6.35 -5.59
CA ALA A 23 -3.43 -6.93 -5.96
C ALA A 23 -2.75 -7.60 -4.76
N GLY A 24 -2.82 -7.01 -3.57
CA GLY A 24 -2.30 -7.58 -2.33
C GLY A 24 -2.97 -8.91 -1.96
N VAL A 25 -4.29 -8.99 -2.09
CA VAL A 25 -5.06 -10.24 -1.85
C VAL A 25 -4.68 -11.31 -2.87
N LEU A 26 -4.70 -10.96 -4.16
CA LEU A 26 -4.33 -11.90 -5.23
C LEU A 26 -2.92 -12.45 -5.06
N ARG A 27 -1.96 -11.61 -4.69
CA ARG A 27 -0.58 -12.04 -4.42
C ARG A 27 -0.52 -13.13 -3.36
N LYS A 28 -1.26 -12.97 -2.26
CA LYS A 28 -1.31 -13.96 -1.18
C LYS A 28 -1.97 -15.26 -1.64
N GLN A 29 -3.11 -15.17 -2.32
CA GLN A 29 -3.82 -16.35 -2.84
C GLN A 29 -2.99 -17.13 -3.84
N VAL A 30 -2.32 -16.48 -4.78
CA VAL A 30 -1.42 -17.15 -5.73
C VAL A 30 -0.26 -17.83 -5.02
N ALA A 31 0.32 -17.19 -3.99
CA ALA A 31 1.37 -17.79 -3.19
C ALA A 31 0.91 -19.08 -2.48
N GLU A 32 -0.31 -19.09 -1.94
CA GLU A 32 -0.92 -20.27 -1.31
C GLU A 32 -1.15 -21.42 -2.32
N LEU A 33 -1.56 -21.09 -3.55
CA LEU A 33 -1.75 -22.05 -4.62
C LEU A 33 -0.45 -22.62 -5.18
N CYS A 34 0.64 -21.91 -5.01
CA CYS A 34 1.96 -22.26 -5.53
C CYS A 34 3.02 -22.38 -4.41
N PRO A 35 2.83 -23.25 -3.41
CA PRO A 35 3.70 -23.33 -2.24
C PRO A 35 5.15 -23.68 -2.58
N ASN A 36 5.38 -24.37 -3.69
CA ASN A 36 6.73 -24.73 -4.15
C ASN A 36 7.56 -23.54 -4.63
N HIS A 37 6.94 -22.38 -4.84
CA HIS A 37 7.63 -21.13 -5.20
C HIS A 37 7.99 -20.28 -3.98
N ILE A 38 7.60 -20.71 -2.79
CA ILE A 38 7.92 -20.04 -1.53
C ILE A 38 9.11 -20.75 -0.88
N ASP A 39 10.24 -20.09 -0.88
CA ASP A 39 11.41 -20.52 -0.11
C ASP A 39 11.26 -20.05 1.35
N ARG A 40 10.98 -20.98 2.26
CA ARG A 40 10.75 -20.68 3.68
C ARG A 40 12.03 -20.47 4.48
N GLU A 41 13.17 -20.81 3.90
CA GLU A 41 14.49 -20.62 4.52
C GLU A 41 15.14 -19.30 4.10
N LYS A 42 14.53 -18.60 3.14
CA LYS A 42 15.04 -17.33 2.63
C LYS A 42 14.29 -16.16 3.24
N TYR A 43 15.05 -15.22 3.79
CA TYR A 43 14.54 -13.94 4.28
C TYR A 43 14.91 -12.85 3.29
N GLU A 44 13.94 -12.03 2.92
CA GLU A 44 14.16 -10.86 2.09
C GLU A 44 13.61 -9.63 2.81
N PHE A 45 14.37 -8.54 2.78
CA PHE A 45 14.04 -7.30 3.46
C PHE A 45 13.65 -6.25 2.42
N CYS A 46 12.64 -5.45 2.76
CA CYS A 46 12.25 -4.30 1.94
C CYS A 46 11.91 -3.11 2.84
N TRP A 47 12.01 -1.92 2.28
CA TRP A 47 11.47 -0.71 2.88
C TRP A 47 10.11 -0.41 2.28
N ILE A 48 9.13 -0.11 3.13
CA ILE A 48 7.86 0.47 2.71
C ILE A 48 8.01 1.97 2.92
N VAL A 49 7.94 2.73 1.84
CA VAL A 49 8.08 4.18 1.83
C VAL A 49 6.75 4.83 1.48
N ASP A 50 6.57 6.10 1.83
CA ASP A 50 5.36 6.87 1.57
C ASP A 50 4.10 6.19 2.10
N PHE A 51 4.22 5.61 3.31
CA PHE A 51 3.08 5.00 3.98
C PHE A 51 2.07 6.07 4.33
N PRO A 52 0.78 5.93 3.93
CA PRO A 52 -0.22 6.94 4.22
C PRO A 52 -0.41 7.10 5.73
N MET A 53 -0.45 8.33 6.21
CA MET A 53 -0.72 8.65 7.61
C MET A 53 -2.22 8.57 7.91
N TYR A 54 -3.03 8.97 6.95
CA TYR A 54 -4.48 9.00 7.04
C TYR A 54 -5.13 8.23 5.89
N GLU A 55 -6.33 7.72 6.13
CA GLU A 55 -7.21 7.17 5.09
C GLU A 55 -8.66 7.53 5.38
N ILE A 56 -9.50 7.42 4.39
CA ILE A 56 -10.95 7.53 4.60
C ILE A 56 -11.45 6.18 5.09
N GLY A 57 -12.01 6.17 6.29
CA GLY A 57 -12.63 4.98 6.88
C GLY A 57 -13.69 4.40 5.96
N GLU A 58 -13.66 3.10 5.72
CA GLU A 58 -14.60 2.43 4.81
C GLU A 58 -16.03 2.46 5.35
N GLU A 59 -16.20 2.44 6.67
CA GLU A 59 -17.51 2.44 7.34
C GLU A 59 -17.95 3.85 7.76
N SER A 60 -17.02 4.64 8.30
CA SER A 60 -17.31 5.98 8.81
C SER A 60 -17.41 7.03 7.71
N GLY A 61 -16.64 6.86 6.61
CA GLY A 61 -16.45 7.87 5.58
C GLY A 61 -15.64 9.09 6.06
N GLU A 62 -15.10 9.05 7.26
CA GLU A 62 -14.31 10.12 7.87
C GLU A 62 -12.82 9.85 7.74
N LEU A 63 -12.02 10.88 7.97
CA LEU A 63 -10.56 10.78 7.96
C LEU A 63 -10.08 10.06 9.22
N GLU A 64 -9.41 8.94 9.05
CA GLU A 64 -8.91 8.09 10.13
C GLU A 64 -7.39 7.90 10.01
N PHE A 65 -6.72 7.66 11.14
CA PHE A 65 -5.32 7.26 11.14
C PHE A 65 -5.15 5.85 10.57
N CYS A 66 -4.24 5.70 9.61
CA CYS A 66 -3.99 4.39 9.03
C CYS A 66 -3.36 3.41 9.99
N HIS A 67 -2.40 3.82 10.82
CA HIS A 67 -1.69 2.85 11.64
C HIS A 67 -0.89 3.43 12.80
N ASN A 68 0.00 4.40 12.58
CA ASN A 68 1.04 4.70 13.55
C ASN A 68 1.14 6.20 13.86
N PRO A 69 0.75 6.63 15.08
CA PRO A 69 0.80 8.04 15.48
C PRO A 69 2.24 8.56 15.68
N PHE A 70 3.25 7.70 15.59
CA PHE A 70 4.66 8.08 15.76
C PHE A 70 5.36 8.43 14.44
N SER A 71 4.68 8.26 13.32
CA SER A 71 5.21 8.64 12.00
C SER A 71 5.21 10.14 11.85
N MET A 72 6.31 10.68 11.34
CA MET A 72 6.38 12.10 10.99
C MET A 72 5.91 12.28 9.54
N PRO A 73 5.04 13.23 9.25
CA PRO A 73 4.64 13.53 7.88
C PRO A 73 5.84 14.00 7.03
N ASN A 74 5.84 13.63 5.77
CA ASN A 74 6.80 14.16 4.80
C ASN A 74 6.62 15.68 4.71
N GLY A 75 7.71 16.42 4.87
CA GLY A 75 7.66 17.90 4.94
C GLY A 75 7.51 18.47 6.35
N GLY A 76 7.41 17.61 7.38
CA GLY A 76 7.45 18.03 8.78
C GLY A 76 6.31 18.97 9.17
N LEU A 77 6.60 19.91 10.08
CA LEU A 77 5.60 20.83 10.63
C LEU A 77 5.00 21.76 9.57
N GLU A 78 5.80 22.18 8.60
CA GLU A 78 5.34 23.11 7.55
C GLU A 78 4.17 22.54 6.75
N ILE A 79 4.19 21.24 6.43
CA ILE A 79 3.10 20.61 5.68
C ILE A 79 1.82 20.50 6.52
N LEU A 80 1.96 20.26 7.81
CA LEU A 80 0.82 20.25 8.74
C LEU A 80 0.15 21.61 8.85
N GLU A 81 0.94 22.68 8.95
CA GLU A 81 0.43 24.07 8.98
C GLU A 81 -0.29 24.44 7.66
N LYS A 82 0.22 23.95 6.52
CA LYS A 82 -0.44 24.13 5.21
C LYS A 82 -1.75 23.35 5.13
N ALA A 83 -1.78 22.12 5.66
CA ALA A 83 -3.00 21.31 5.70
C ALA A 83 -4.07 21.97 6.60
N GLU A 84 -3.68 22.51 7.77
CA GLU A 84 -4.59 23.25 8.65
C GLU A 84 -5.21 24.46 7.95
N ARG A 85 -4.45 25.13 7.09
CA ARG A 85 -4.95 26.26 6.28
C ARG A 85 -5.72 25.83 5.02
N GLY A 86 -5.86 24.52 4.78
CA GLY A 86 -6.53 23.99 3.59
C GLY A 86 -5.75 24.21 2.28
N GLU A 87 -4.43 24.41 2.36
CA GLU A 87 -3.57 24.67 1.20
C GLU A 87 -3.10 23.35 0.53
N VAL A 88 -3.15 22.24 1.26
CA VAL A 88 -2.81 20.89 0.78
C VAL A 88 -3.74 19.86 1.40
N ASP A 89 -4.02 18.77 0.69
CA ASP A 89 -4.67 17.62 1.28
C ASP A 89 -3.69 16.87 2.20
N PRO A 90 -4.14 16.43 3.37
CA PRO A 90 -3.34 15.69 4.34
C PRO A 90 -2.92 14.30 3.85
#